data_069ef8e348d4a220e26700030899851f
#
_entry.id   069ef8e348d4a220e26700030899851f
#
_cell.length_a   1.000
_cell.length_b   1.000
_cell.length_c   1.000
_cell.angle_alpha   90.00
_cell.angle_beta   90.00
_cell.angle_gamma   90.00
#
_symmetry.space_group_name_H-M   'P 1'
#
loop_
_entity.id
_entity.type
_entity.pdbx_description
1 polymer ?
#
loop_
_entity_poly.entity_id
_entity_poly.type
_entity_poly.pdbx_seq_one_letter_code
_entity_poly.pdbx_strand_id
1 'polypeptide(L)'
;EIDSVTGSDPCYHYRNKAQFPITETADGVRPGFYAPHSHRVVVPTECVLQDKRTNAVVNAVCDWATENKIPVYDEERGTGSLRRICMRTGKDEAVLILVAKKSLPATESLVERITSDFPFIKGIVININKDTTNNVYGDKDKCIYGNPYIIDNIGDVKYKVHYKSFYQVNP
;
A
#
# COMPACT_ATOMS: atom_id res chain seq x y z
N GLU A 1 30.18 26.84 12.50
CA GLU A 1 28.92 27.61 12.44
C GLU A 1 27.97 26.90 11.49
N ILE A 2 26.66 26.85 11.89
CA ILE A 2 25.59 26.33 11.04
C ILE A 2 24.87 27.58 10.51
N ASP A 3 24.97 27.85 9.22
CA ASP A 3 24.41 29.06 8.61
C ASP A 3 22.89 29.01 8.49
N SER A 4 22.34 27.85 8.12
CA SER A 4 20.87 27.66 8.02
C SER A 4 20.49 26.17 8.05
N VAL A 5 19.22 25.94 8.36
CA VAL A 5 18.59 24.62 8.22
C VAL A 5 17.43 24.76 7.24
N THR A 6 17.49 24.02 6.14
CA THR A 6 16.41 23.97 5.15
C THR A 6 15.45 22.84 5.52
N GLY A 7 14.22 23.19 5.83
CA GLY A 7 13.14 22.21 6.06
C GLY A 7 12.59 21.64 4.77
N SER A 8 11.89 20.49 4.90
CA SER A 8 11.11 19.95 3.79
C SER A 8 9.77 20.71 3.67
N ASP A 9 9.38 21.03 2.44
CA ASP A 9 8.06 21.57 2.13
C ASP A 9 7.39 20.67 1.06
N PRO A 10 6.27 20.00 1.38
CA PRO A 10 5.51 20.06 2.63
C PRO A 10 6.12 19.22 3.76
N CYS A 11 5.88 19.61 5.03
CA CYS A 11 6.30 18.84 6.21
C CYS A 11 5.47 17.57 6.43
N TYR A 12 4.29 17.49 5.85
CA TYR A 12 3.35 16.37 5.96
C TYR A 12 2.96 15.85 4.57
N HIS A 13 2.42 14.61 4.54
CA HIS A 13 1.90 13.96 3.33
C HIS A 13 2.93 13.79 2.20
N TYR A 14 4.21 13.78 2.54
CA TYR A 14 5.31 13.68 1.56
C TYR A 14 5.68 12.25 1.17
N ARG A 15 5.28 11.25 1.98
CA ARG A 15 5.72 9.86 1.73
C ARG A 15 5.06 9.28 0.50
N ASN A 16 5.89 8.89 -0.45
CA ASN A 16 5.49 8.26 -1.71
C ASN A 16 5.46 6.73 -1.68
N LYS A 17 5.75 6.11 -0.53
CA LYS A 17 5.66 4.67 -0.33
C LYS A 17 4.97 4.37 1.00
N ALA A 18 3.83 3.72 0.91
CA ALA A 18 3.05 3.28 2.05
C ALA A 18 3.00 1.76 2.15
N GLN A 19 3.00 1.23 3.37
CA GLN A 19 2.91 -0.19 3.66
C GLN A 19 2.11 -0.37 4.95
N PHE A 20 0.84 -0.74 4.81
CA PHE A 20 -0.04 -0.94 5.94
C PHE A 20 -0.27 -2.42 6.21
N PRO A 21 0.18 -2.97 7.35
CA PRO A 21 -0.46 -4.17 7.87
C PRO A 21 -1.93 -3.89 8.11
N ILE A 22 -2.74 -4.93 8.02
CA ILE A 22 -4.19 -4.84 8.22
C ILE A 22 -4.61 -5.74 9.37
N THR A 23 -5.74 -5.41 9.96
CA THR A 23 -6.34 -6.20 11.04
C THR A 23 -7.86 -6.24 10.91
N GLU A 24 -8.47 -7.27 11.46
CA GLU A 24 -9.93 -7.32 11.63
C GLU A 24 -10.31 -6.58 12.92
N THR A 25 -11.37 -5.79 12.85
CA THR A 25 -12.00 -5.10 13.97
C THR A 25 -13.49 -5.41 13.99
N ALA A 26 -14.22 -4.93 15.00
CA ALA A 26 -15.67 -5.03 15.03
C ALA A 26 -16.35 -4.36 13.80
N ASP A 27 -15.71 -3.34 13.25
CA ASP A 27 -16.20 -2.56 12.10
C ASP A 27 -15.65 -3.06 10.75
N GLY A 28 -15.00 -4.24 10.71
CA GLY A 28 -14.41 -4.84 9.52
C GLY A 28 -12.89 -4.71 9.44
N VAL A 29 -12.35 -4.90 8.23
CA VAL A 29 -10.91 -4.80 7.96
C VAL A 29 -10.45 -3.36 8.06
N ARG A 30 -9.32 -3.12 8.77
CA ARG A 30 -8.76 -1.77 8.93
C ARG A 30 -7.24 -1.79 8.74
N PRO A 31 -6.67 -0.72 8.15
CA PRO A 31 -5.23 -0.54 8.05
C PRO A 31 -4.64 -0.04 9.36
N GLY A 32 -3.37 -0.33 9.59
CA GLY A 32 -2.71 0.18 10.80
C GLY A 32 -1.20 0.10 10.73
N PHE A 33 -0.59 0.13 11.90
CA PHE A 33 0.86 -0.02 12.09
C PHE A 33 1.12 -1.01 13.22
N TYR A 34 2.23 -1.74 13.12
CA TYR A 34 2.63 -2.62 14.21
C TYR A 34 3.01 -1.81 15.45
N ALA A 35 2.51 -2.20 16.59
CA ALA A 35 3.01 -1.71 17.86
C ALA A 35 4.47 -2.14 18.04
N PRO A 36 5.32 -1.33 18.72
CA PRO A 36 6.72 -1.66 18.94
C PRO A 36 6.90 -3.09 19.45
N HIS A 37 7.86 -3.81 18.89
CA HIS A 37 8.24 -5.18 19.28
C HIS A 37 7.08 -6.20 19.27
N SER A 38 6.06 -6.01 18.43
CA SER A 38 4.91 -6.94 18.34
C SER A 38 4.33 -7.00 16.92
N HIS A 39 3.49 -8.02 16.67
CA HIS A 39 2.66 -8.10 15.47
C HIS A 39 1.25 -7.53 15.68
N ARG A 40 0.98 -6.95 16.83
CA ARG A 40 -0.30 -6.30 17.10
C ARG A 40 -0.43 -5.03 16.27
N VAL A 41 -1.48 -4.97 15.45
CA VAL A 41 -1.77 -3.79 14.61
C VAL A 41 -2.58 -2.77 15.41
N VAL A 42 -2.08 -1.55 15.44
CA VAL A 42 -2.77 -0.37 15.98
C VAL A 42 -3.37 0.40 14.82
N VAL A 43 -4.66 0.66 14.89
CA VAL A 43 -5.40 1.41 13.85
C VAL A 43 -5.37 2.89 14.21
N PRO A 44 -4.66 3.74 13.44
CA PRO A 44 -4.68 5.18 13.65
C PRO A 44 -5.94 5.80 13.06
N THR A 45 -6.32 6.98 13.52
CA THR A 45 -7.39 7.76 12.90
C THR A 45 -6.96 8.24 11.51
N GLU A 46 -5.70 8.68 11.37
CA GLU A 46 -5.11 9.15 10.13
C GLU A 46 -3.58 9.01 10.19
N CYS A 47 -2.95 8.85 9.03
CA CYS A 47 -1.49 8.93 8.91
C CYS A 47 -1.10 10.22 8.17
N VAL A 48 -0.61 11.19 8.90
CA VAL A 48 -0.21 12.51 8.37
C VAL A 48 1.06 12.48 7.52
N LEU A 49 1.82 11.39 7.52
CA LEU A 49 3.05 11.27 6.73
C LEU A 49 2.79 10.76 5.31
N GLN A 50 1.77 9.90 5.14
CA GLN A 50 1.45 9.31 3.85
C GLN A 50 0.74 10.34 2.94
N ASP A 51 0.93 10.21 1.64
CA ASP A 51 0.14 10.97 0.66
C ASP A 51 -1.36 10.83 0.97
N LYS A 52 -2.09 11.93 0.92
CA LYS A 52 -3.54 11.97 1.26
C LYS A 52 -4.35 10.99 0.41
N ARG A 53 -3.99 10.84 -0.87
CA ARG A 53 -4.63 9.89 -1.80
C ARG A 53 -4.50 8.45 -1.32
N THR A 54 -3.39 8.12 -0.65
CA THR A 54 -3.12 6.79 -0.12
C THR A 54 -4.15 6.37 0.92
N ASN A 55 -4.49 7.24 1.87
CA ASN A 55 -5.46 6.93 2.92
C ASN A 55 -6.84 6.56 2.33
N ALA A 56 -7.30 7.31 1.32
CA ALA A 56 -8.58 7.05 0.66
C ALA A 56 -8.60 5.70 -0.06
N VAL A 57 -7.56 5.40 -0.86
CA VAL A 57 -7.45 4.11 -1.58
C VAL A 57 -7.37 2.94 -0.61
N VAL A 58 -6.54 3.04 0.43
CA VAL A 58 -6.36 1.97 1.43
C VAL A 58 -7.68 1.66 2.16
N ASN A 59 -8.45 2.69 2.54
CA ASN A 59 -9.75 2.50 3.14
C ASN A 59 -10.73 1.81 2.19
N ALA A 60 -10.80 2.23 0.91
CA ALA A 60 -11.65 1.58 -0.08
C ALA A 60 -11.31 0.09 -0.30
N VAL A 61 -10.02 -0.26 -0.23
CA VAL A 61 -9.56 -1.67 -0.28
C VAL A 61 -9.99 -2.42 0.99
N CYS A 62 -9.91 -1.80 2.16
CA CYS A 62 -10.37 -2.40 3.42
C CYS A 62 -11.88 -2.64 3.42
N ASP A 63 -12.66 -1.69 2.89
CA ASP A 63 -14.11 -1.84 2.76
C ASP A 63 -14.44 -2.97 1.76
N TRP A 64 -13.77 -3.02 0.60
CA TRP A 64 -13.89 -4.15 -0.33
C TRP A 64 -13.54 -5.49 0.34
N ALA A 65 -12.46 -5.54 1.12
CA ALA A 65 -12.05 -6.76 1.82
C ALA A 65 -13.10 -7.21 2.85
N THR A 66 -13.72 -6.27 3.55
CA THR A 66 -14.80 -6.51 4.51
C THR A 66 -16.05 -7.07 3.82
N GLU A 67 -16.52 -6.40 2.76
CA GLU A 67 -17.71 -6.79 1.99
C GLU A 67 -17.57 -8.18 1.38
N ASN A 68 -16.39 -8.49 0.86
CA ASN A 68 -16.09 -9.78 0.23
C ASN A 68 -15.57 -10.84 1.21
N LYS A 69 -15.57 -10.55 2.51
CA LYS A 69 -15.11 -11.46 3.59
C LYS A 69 -13.73 -12.04 3.30
N ILE A 70 -12.80 -11.18 2.84
CA ILE A 70 -11.42 -11.57 2.58
C ILE A 70 -10.72 -11.83 3.90
N PRO A 71 -10.24 -13.07 4.19
CA PRO A 71 -9.61 -13.36 5.47
C PRO A 71 -8.31 -12.57 5.63
N VAL A 72 -8.19 -11.78 6.68
CA VAL A 72 -6.94 -11.13 7.07
C VAL A 72 -5.94 -12.17 7.55
N TYR A 73 -4.68 -12.01 7.17
CA TYR A 73 -3.62 -12.92 7.57
C TYR A 73 -3.21 -12.66 9.02
N ASP A 74 -3.29 -13.70 9.83
CA ASP A 74 -2.80 -13.73 11.20
C ASP A 74 -1.35 -14.25 11.19
N GLU A 75 -0.41 -13.39 11.55
CA GLU A 75 1.04 -13.70 11.53
C GLU A 75 1.40 -14.74 12.60
N GLU A 76 0.66 -14.83 13.72
CA GLU A 76 0.94 -15.79 14.80
C GLU A 76 0.41 -17.18 14.46
N ARG A 77 -0.82 -17.24 13.92
CA ARG A 77 -1.48 -18.49 13.55
C ARG A 77 -1.10 -18.99 12.16
N GLY A 78 -0.54 -18.12 11.32
CA GLY A 78 -0.19 -18.44 9.93
C GLY A 78 -1.40 -18.66 9.02
N THR A 79 -2.58 -18.18 9.40
CA THR A 79 -3.85 -18.39 8.70
C THR A 79 -4.35 -17.09 8.06
N GLY A 80 -5.29 -17.21 7.11
CA GLY A 80 -5.81 -16.06 6.37
C GLY A 80 -5.14 -15.87 5.01
N SER A 81 -5.38 -14.74 4.38
CA SER A 81 -4.94 -14.47 3.00
C SER A 81 -4.30 -13.11 2.81
N LEU A 82 -5.01 -12.02 3.06
CA LEU A 82 -4.54 -10.65 2.82
C LEU A 82 -3.67 -10.19 3.99
N ARG A 83 -2.39 -9.88 3.71
CA ARG A 83 -1.39 -9.50 4.72
C ARG A 83 -1.23 -8.00 4.88
N ARG A 84 -1.10 -7.31 3.74
CA ARG A 84 -0.79 -5.87 3.73
C ARG A 84 -1.40 -5.20 2.51
N ILE A 85 -1.66 -3.92 2.64
CA ILE A 85 -1.97 -3.04 1.53
C ILE A 85 -0.82 -2.06 1.41
N CYS A 86 -0.21 -1.99 0.22
CA CYS A 86 0.90 -1.10 -0.05
C CYS A 86 0.55 -0.18 -1.22
N MET A 87 1.15 1.00 -1.23
CA MET A 87 1.05 1.92 -2.35
C MET A 87 2.42 2.51 -2.69
N ARG A 88 2.62 2.72 -3.98
CA ARG A 88 3.66 3.58 -4.53
C ARG A 88 2.98 4.73 -5.24
N THR A 89 3.22 5.95 -4.76
CA THR A 89 2.66 7.17 -5.34
C THR A 89 3.77 7.97 -6.02
N GLY A 90 3.49 8.52 -7.17
CA GLY A 90 4.24 9.55 -7.84
C GLY A 90 3.41 10.84 -7.90
N LYS A 91 3.87 11.80 -8.66
CA LYS A 91 3.18 13.09 -8.81
C LYS A 91 1.73 12.90 -9.27
N ASP A 92 1.52 12.18 -10.36
CA ASP A 92 0.22 12.06 -11.03
C ASP A 92 -0.33 10.62 -11.05
N GLU A 93 0.50 9.65 -10.69
CA GLU A 93 0.20 8.23 -10.79
C GLU A 93 0.44 7.50 -9.47
N ALA A 94 -0.26 6.37 -9.29
CA ALA A 94 0.04 5.46 -8.21
C ALA A 94 -0.17 4.00 -8.64
N VAL A 95 0.51 3.09 -7.93
CA VAL A 95 0.30 1.65 -8.00
C VAL A 95 -0.16 1.15 -6.65
N LEU A 96 -1.25 0.39 -6.65
CA LEU A 96 -1.77 -0.33 -5.50
C LEU A 96 -1.20 -1.76 -5.49
N ILE A 97 -0.72 -2.20 -4.34
CA ILE A 97 -0.20 -3.55 -4.17
C ILE A 97 -0.90 -4.23 -2.99
N LEU A 98 -1.54 -5.36 -3.24
CA LEU A 98 -2.06 -6.23 -2.21
C LEU A 98 -1.06 -7.36 -1.97
N VAL A 99 -0.50 -7.42 -0.78
CA VAL A 99 0.37 -8.52 -0.37
C VAL A 99 -0.48 -9.60 0.27
N ALA A 100 -0.45 -10.79 -0.30
CA ALA A 100 -1.29 -11.91 0.13
C ALA A 100 -0.49 -13.21 0.24
N LYS A 101 -0.92 -14.13 1.10
CA LYS A 101 -0.32 -15.49 1.22
C LYS A 101 -0.72 -16.40 0.07
N LYS A 102 -1.90 -16.18 -0.50
CA LYS A 102 -2.47 -16.93 -1.63
C LYS A 102 -3.31 -16.01 -2.51
N SER A 103 -3.81 -16.54 -3.63
CA SER A 103 -4.72 -15.79 -4.50
C SER A 103 -5.94 -15.26 -3.73
N LEU A 104 -6.34 -14.04 -4.09
CA LEU A 104 -7.52 -13.39 -3.51
C LEU A 104 -8.73 -13.60 -4.44
N PRO A 105 -9.91 -13.86 -3.89
CA PRO A 105 -11.15 -13.88 -4.68
C PRO A 105 -11.63 -12.46 -4.98
N ALA A 106 -12.66 -12.33 -5.80
CA ALA A 106 -13.36 -11.07 -6.12
C ALA A 106 -12.45 -9.92 -6.60
N THR A 107 -11.36 -10.26 -7.29
CA THR A 107 -10.38 -9.27 -7.77
C THR A 107 -10.94 -8.36 -8.85
N GLU A 108 -11.92 -8.82 -9.61
CA GLU A 108 -12.61 -8.04 -10.64
C GLU A 108 -13.36 -6.86 -10.03
N SER A 109 -14.12 -7.10 -8.95
CA SER A 109 -14.84 -6.03 -8.26
C SER A 109 -13.90 -5.02 -7.58
N LEU A 110 -12.73 -5.49 -7.11
CA LEU A 110 -11.68 -4.59 -6.62
C LEU A 110 -11.17 -3.67 -7.74
N VAL A 111 -10.83 -4.25 -8.89
CA VAL A 111 -10.33 -3.48 -10.04
C VAL A 111 -11.38 -2.44 -10.45
N GLU A 112 -12.64 -2.83 -10.61
CA GLU A 112 -13.73 -1.93 -11.00
C GLU A 112 -13.86 -0.77 -10.01
N ARG A 113 -13.97 -1.05 -8.71
CA ARG A 113 -14.07 -0.02 -7.65
C ARG A 113 -12.89 0.94 -7.68
N ILE A 114 -11.67 0.40 -7.63
CA ILE A 114 -10.48 1.24 -7.50
C ILE A 114 -10.23 2.08 -8.73
N THR A 115 -10.46 1.55 -9.92
CA THR A 115 -10.23 2.32 -11.16
C THR A 115 -11.32 3.36 -11.43
N SER A 116 -12.55 3.10 -10.99
CA SER A 116 -13.65 4.05 -11.05
C SER A 116 -13.45 5.23 -10.10
N ASP A 117 -13.12 4.95 -8.84
CA ASP A 117 -13.07 5.96 -7.79
C ASP A 117 -11.73 6.71 -7.76
N PHE A 118 -10.65 6.07 -8.24
CA PHE A 118 -9.29 6.60 -8.18
C PHE A 118 -8.57 6.52 -9.52
N PRO A 119 -8.88 7.38 -10.51
CA PRO A 119 -8.34 7.33 -11.87
C PRO A 119 -6.81 7.54 -11.96
N PHE A 120 -6.18 8.03 -10.89
CA PHE A 120 -4.72 8.14 -10.77
C PHE A 120 -4.04 6.78 -10.50
N ILE A 121 -4.78 5.73 -10.14
CA ILE A 121 -4.23 4.37 -10.01
C ILE A 121 -3.98 3.82 -11.41
N LYS A 122 -2.70 3.61 -11.75
CA LYS A 122 -2.23 3.09 -13.05
C LYS A 122 -1.82 1.63 -13.01
N GLY A 123 -1.88 1.02 -11.85
CA GLY A 123 -1.63 -0.41 -11.70
C GLY A 123 -2.16 -0.98 -10.40
N ILE A 124 -2.60 -2.24 -10.46
CA ILE A 124 -3.00 -3.03 -9.28
C ILE A 124 -2.28 -4.37 -9.37
N VAL A 125 -1.51 -4.67 -8.35
CA VAL A 125 -0.67 -5.87 -8.27
C VAL A 125 -1.07 -6.70 -7.04
N ILE A 126 -1.22 -8.01 -7.23
CA ILE A 126 -1.25 -8.97 -6.14
C ILE A 126 0.14 -9.59 -6.03
N ASN A 127 0.83 -9.33 -4.93
CA ASN A 127 2.10 -9.94 -4.61
C ASN A 127 1.87 -11.11 -3.66
N ILE A 128 2.33 -12.30 -4.05
CA ILE A 128 2.20 -13.51 -3.24
C ILE A 128 3.44 -13.66 -2.37
N ASN A 129 3.25 -13.41 -1.08
CA ASN A 129 4.28 -13.59 -0.06
C ASN A 129 3.87 -14.73 0.90
N LYS A 130 4.52 -15.89 0.75
CA LYS A 130 4.31 -17.07 1.59
C LYS A 130 5.29 -17.15 2.77
N ASP A 131 6.28 -16.26 2.78
CA ASP A 131 7.36 -16.30 3.78
C ASP A 131 6.84 -15.91 5.16
N THR A 132 7.48 -16.45 6.17
CA THR A 132 7.29 -16.10 7.59
C THR A 132 8.35 -15.09 8.06
N THR A 133 9.12 -14.54 7.12
CA THR A 133 10.14 -13.53 7.38
C THR A 133 9.55 -12.12 7.42
N ASN A 134 10.38 -11.14 7.82
CA ASN A 134 10.01 -9.73 7.82
C ASN A 134 9.95 -9.10 6.41
N ASN A 135 10.22 -9.88 5.35
CA ASN A 135 10.10 -9.39 3.98
C ASN A 135 8.66 -8.99 3.68
N VAL A 136 8.50 -7.76 3.18
CA VAL A 136 7.18 -7.25 2.82
C VAL A 136 6.65 -7.95 1.57
N TYR A 137 7.51 -8.13 0.56
CA TYR A 137 7.14 -8.70 -0.73
C TYR A 137 7.73 -10.09 -0.92
N GLY A 138 6.92 -10.98 -1.49
CA GLY A 138 7.38 -12.26 -2.01
C GLY A 138 7.81 -12.15 -3.48
N ASP A 139 8.19 -13.29 -4.05
CA ASP A 139 8.79 -13.37 -5.39
C ASP A 139 7.78 -13.38 -6.54
N LYS A 140 6.54 -13.76 -6.28
CA LYS A 140 5.51 -13.92 -7.31
C LYS A 140 4.55 -12.75 -7.33
N ASP A 141 4.43 -12.16 -8.51
CA ASP A 141 3.53 -11.04 -8.77
C ASP A 141 2.48 -11.42 -9.82
N LYS A 142 1.25 -10.96 -9.62
CA LYS A 142 0.20 -10.96 -10.61
C LYS A 142 -0.30 -9.53 -10.76
N CYS A 143 0.03 -8.87 -11.87
CA CYS A 143 -0.59 -7.60 -12.24
C CYS A 143 -2.01 -7.89 -12.74
N ILE A 144 -3.02 -7.39 -12.03
CA ILE A 144 -4.43 -7.58 -12.35
C ILE A 144 -5.04 -6.37 -13.07
N TYR A 145 -4.35 -5.23 -13.06
CA TYR A 145 -4.69 -4.04 -13.81
C TYR A 145 -3.42 -3.22 -14.10
N GLY A 146 -3.31 -2.67 -15.30
CA GLY A 146 -2.28 -1.71 -15.70
C GLY A 146 -0.86 -2.20 -15.57
N ASN A 147 0.00 -1.41 -14.92
CA ASN A 147 1.44 -1.65 -14.83
C ASN A 147 1.94 -1.73 -13.38
N PRO A 148 3.01 -2.51 -13.08
CA PRO A 148 3.59 -2.60 -11.74
C PRO A 148 4.56 -1.46 -11.41
N TYR A 149 4.49 -0.35 -12.12
CA TYR A 149 5.35 0.82 -11.96
C TYR A 149 4.57 2.12 -12.18
N ILE A 150 5.07 3.20 -11.63
CA ILE A 150 4.66 4.56 -11.94
C ILE A 150 5.64 5.19 -12.93
N ILE A 151 5.17 6.19 -13.67
CA ILE A 151 6.03 7.12 -14.38
C ILE A 151 6.21 8.35 -13.49
N ASP A 152 7.45 8.74 -13.26
CA ASP A 152 7.79 9.94 -12.53
C ASP A 152 8.87 10.72 -13.31
N ASN A 153 9.17 11.95 -12.89
CA ASN A 153 10.15 12.79 -13.58
C ASN A 153 11.06 13.55 -12.61
N ILE A 154 12.30 13.75 -13.01
CA ILE A 154 13.24 14.66 -12.38
C ILE A 154 13.65 15.67 -13.47
N GLY A 155 13.23 16.93 -13.31
CA GLY A 155 13.33 17.90 -14.39
C GLY A 155 12.58 17.38 -15.63
N ASP A 156 13.27 17.34 -16.76
CA ASP A 156 12.72 16.89 -18.05
C ASP A 156 12.87 15.38 -18.29
N VAL A 157 13.55 14.67 -17.39
CA VAL A 157 13.81 13.22 -17.55
C VAL A 157 12.68 12.42 -16.94
N LYS A 158 12.00 11.62 -17.78
CA LYS A 158 10.99 10.65 -17.34
C LYS A 158 11.62 9.30 -17.06
N TYR A 159 11.20 8.64 -15.97
CA TYR A 159 11.69 7.32 -15.59
C TYR A 159 10.57 6.46 -14.99
N LYS A 160 10.79 5.15 -15.04
CA LYS A 160 9.87 4.17 -14.45
C LYS A 160 10.35 3.78 -13.05
N VAL A 161 9.46 3.85 -12.10
CA VAL A 161 9.70 3.41 -10.73
C VAL A 161 8.84 2.17 -10.46
N HIS A 162 9.44 0.99 -10.52
CA HIS A 162 8.77 -0.24 -10.17
C HIS A 162 8.42 -0.24 -8.67
N TYR A 163 7.28 -0.83 -8.27
CA TYR A 163 6.83 -0.75 -6.88
C TYR A 163 7.81 -1.39 -5.86
N LYS A 164 8.64 -2.37 -6.29
CA LYS A 164 9.70 -2.98 -5.48
C LYS A 164 10.98 -2.15 -5.42
N SER A 165 11.19 -1.25 -6.39
CA SER A 165 12.43 -0.49 -6.48
C SER A 165 12.64 0.43 -5.28
N PHE A 166 13.91 0.62 -4.93
CA PHE A 166 14.27 1.71 -4.05
C PHE A 166 13.97 3.05 -4.75
N TYR A 167 13.38 3.95 -4.01
CA TYR A 167 13.13 5.33 -4.42
C TYR A 167 13.00 6.16 -3.15
N GLN A 168 13.57 7.35 -3.11
CA GLN A 168 13.48 8.20 -1.93
C GLN A 168 12.02 8.44 -1.56
N VAL A 169 11.69 8.24 -0.27
CA VAL A 169 10.29 8.34 0.20
C VAL A 169 9.81 9.78 0.34
N ASN A 170 10.73 10.71 0.41
CA ASN A 170 10.51 12.14 0.30
C ASN A 170 11.11 12.59 -1.04
N PRO A 171 10.29 12.84 -2.06
CA PRO A 171 10.77 13.21 -3.40
C PRO A 171 11.37 14.60 -3.45
#